data_d3071918302054e7bb18385f5fa78a19
#
_entry.id   d3071918302054e7bb18385f5fa78a19
#
_cell.length_a   1.000
_cell.length_b   1.000
_cell.length_c   1.000
_cell.angle_alpha   90.00
_cell.angle_beta   90.00
_cell.angle_gamma   90.00
#
_symmetry.space_group_name_H-M   'P 1'
#
loop_
_entity.id
_entity.type
_entity.pdbx_description
1 polymer ?
#
loop_
_entity_poly.entity_id
_entity_poly.type
_entity_poly.pdbx_seq_one_letter_code
_entity_poly.pdbx_strand_id
1 'polypeptide(L)'
;MSEIDQSSKKPRLVLRIFIVLALLMAMTAALGYKKFIQIQTMMAQGSVLPPPISVTVAEAKPADWRKRIKAIGTLFASQGVDISSEVAGIVTSISFVSGQEVKTGKLLVELDSRSELASLASAMAQFEADNSRYQRLIKLKDKQFVTKNALDEQIALVDIARSQIGITEAALSKKSIGAPFSGKLGIRQIDLGEYIAPGASIVTLQSIDQLLLDFTLPESNFRDLSVGQSVSFKVRSYPERKFSGRVTAWDPLLDENTRNVSIRAEVDNKDRRLAPGMFAEIEVESRQTLAVLTVPETAIFYNIYGEAVYVLEKSEVSDSDLDPGYILAARQVRVAYRAGGFAGVSEGLKAGDQVVTAGQLKLFPSLKVVIVDDVAEYKATTSTGQ
;
A
#
# COMPACT_ATOMS: atom_id res chain seq x y z
N MET A 1 -78.54 103.43 21.37
CA MET A 1 -77.82 104.19 20.34
C MET A 1 -76.62 103.40 19.88
N SER A 2 -76.60 103.25 18.63
CA SER A 2 -75.54 102.77 17.72
C SER A 2 -75.20 101.24 17.70
N GLU A 3 -75.76 100.64 16.69
CA GLU A 3 -75.43 99.41 16.07
C GLU A 3 -73.95 99.36 15.62
N ILE A 4 -73.34 98.20 15.70
CA ILE A 4 -72.16 97.86 14.85
C ILE A 4 -72.42 96.55 14.21
N ASP A 5 -72.46 96.64 12.84
CA ASP A 5 -72.54 95.57 11.85
C ASP A 5 -71.33 94.69 11.83
N GLN A 6 -71.47 93.37 11.85
CA GLN A 6 -70.38 92.36 11.61
C GLN A 6 -70.80 91.60 10.36
N SER A 7 -70.17 92.03 9.25
CA SER A 7 -70.20 91.38 7.94
C SER A 7 -69.43 90.06 7.96
N SER A 8 -70.07 88.97 7.66
CA SER A 8 -69.47 87.61 7.54
C SER A 8 -68.62 87.51 6.20
N LYS A 9 -67.36 87.14 6.41
CA LYS A 9 -66.42 86.65 5.33
C LYS A 9 -66.01 85.19 5.55
N LYS A 10 -66.91 84.22 5.59
CA LYS A 10 -66.56 82.80 5.82
C LYS A 10 -66.72 81.82 4.67
N PRO A 11 -67.24 82.11 3.44
CA PRO A 11 -67.34 81.03 2.44
C PRO A 11 -66.06 80.75 1.61
N ARG A 12 -65.09 81.66 1.59
CA ARG A 12 -63.86 81.45 0.74
C ARG A 12 -62.80 80.59 1.38
N LEU A 13 -62.74 80.46 2.70
CA LEU A 13 -61.79 79.65 3.39
C LEU A 13 -62.17 78.14 3.36
N VAL A 14 -63.43 77.82 3.55
CA VAL A 14 -63.96 76.46 3.47
C VAL A 14 -63.83 75.91 2.06
N LEU A 15 -64.06 76.72 0.99
CA LEU A 15 -63.86 76.31 -0.42
C LEU A 15 -62.38 76.01 -0.70
N ARG A 16 -61.46 76.81 -0.16
CA ARG A 16 -60.00 76.54 -0.31
C ARG A 16 -59.57 75.27 0.39
N ILE A 17 -60.04 74.98 1.61
CA ILE A 17 -59.79 73.75 2.32
C ILE A 17 -60.32 72.54 1.55
N PHE A 18 -61.54 72.65 0.95
CA PHE A 18 -62.16 71.57 0.15
C PHE A 18 -61.36 71.31 -1.14
N ILE A 19 -60.84 72.35 -1.79
CA ILE A 19 -59.98 72.20 -2.99
C ILE A 19 -58.64 71.54 -2.64
N VAL A 20 -58.02 71.90 -1.56
CA VAL A 20 -56.77 71.27 -1.08
C VAL A 20 -56.99 69.80 -0.68
N LEU A 21 -58.12 69.50 -0.02
CA LEU A 21 -58.45 68.11 0.36
C LEU A 21 -58.73 67.26 -0.89
N ALA A 22 -59.44 67.83 -1.86
CA ALA A 22 -59.73 67.12 -3.12
C ALA A 22 -58.44 66.88 -3.95
N LEU A 23 -57.50 67.83 -3.92
CA LEU A 23 -56.20 67.70 -4.60
C LEU A 23 -55.32 66.64 -3.89
N LEU A 24 -55.38 66.61 -2.58
CA LEU A 24 -54.65 65.61 -1.76
C LEU A 24 -55.23 64.21 -1.99
N MET A 25 -56.58 64.09 -2.09
CA MET A 25 -57.24 62.83 -2.42
C MET A 25 -56.97 62.37 -3.83
N ALA A 26 -56.93 63.28 -4.79
CA ALA A 26 -56.59 62.99 -6.19
C ALA A 26 -55.07 62.53 -6.30
N MET A 27 -54.19 63.17 -5.53
CA MET A 27 -52.77 62.81 -5.53
C MET A 27 -52.50 61.44 -4.85
N THR A 28 -53.24 61.14 -3.75
CA THR A 28 -53.14 59.79 -3.13
C THR A 28 -53.77 58.73 -3.98
N ALA A 29 -54.86 58.99 -4.67
CA ALA A 29 -55.47 58.08 -5.64
C ALA A 29 -54.54 57.82 -6.87
N ALA A 30 -53.88 58.87 -7.38
CA ALA A 30 -52.93 58.74 -8.47
C ALA A 30 -51.67 57.94 -8.05
N LEU A 31 -51.14 58.15 -6.84
CA LEU A 31 -50.05 57.38 -6.28
C LEU A 31 -50.45 55.91 -6.02
N GLY A 32 -51.66 55.70 -5.49
CA GLY A 32 -52.20 54.36 -5.30
C GLY A 32 -52.37 53.59 -6.61
N TYR A 33 -52.92 54.28 -7.64
CA TYR A 33 -53.07 53.69 -8.99
C TYR A 33 -51.74 53.38 -9.64
N LYS A 34 -50.74 54.25 -9.54
CA LYS A 34 -49.40 54.01 -10.04
C LYS A 34 -48.73 52.82 -9.30
N LYS A 35 -48.86 52.72 -7.99
CA LYS A 35 -48.40 51.57 -7.21
C LYS A 35 -49.14 50.29 -7.61
N PHE A 36 -50.46 50.35 -7.84
CA PHE A 36 -51.24 49.18 -8.23
C PHE A 36 -50.80 48.64 -9.59
N ILE A 37 -50.57 49.52 -10.56
CA ILE A 37 -50.00 49.11 -11.88
C ILE A 37 -48.61 48.55 -11.71
N GLN A 38 -47.76 49.16 -10.88
CA GLN A 38 -46.41 48.67 -10.62
C GLN A 38 -46.39 47.28 -9.95
N ILE A 39 -47.36 47.02 -9.06
CA ILE A 39 -47.52 45.71 -8.45
C ILE A 39 -48.05 44.68 -9.45
N GLN A 40 -49.02 45.05 -10.32
CA GLN A 40 -49.50 44.19 -11.40
C GLN A 40 -48.39 43.86 -12.42
N THR A 41 -47.58 44.83 -12.81
CA THR A 41 -46.46 44.59 -13.73
C THR A 41 -45.37 43.74 -13.07
N MET A 42 -45.10 43.90 -11.76
CA MET A 42 -44.20 43.01 -11.02
C MET A 42 -44.75 41.59 -10.87
N MET A 43 -46.04 41.43 -10.64
CA MET A 43 -46.67 40.09 -10.61
C MET A 43 -46.69 39.42 -11.98
N ALA A 44 -46.86 40.17 -13.04
CA ALA A 44 -46.79 39.66 -14.43
C ALA A 44 -45.35 39.33 -14.86
N GLN A 45 -44.34 40.02 -14.34
CA GLN A 45 -42.92 39.70 -14.57
C GLN A 45 -42.39 38.59 -13.65
N GLY A 46 -43.07 38.29 -12.51
CA GLY A 46 -42.70 37.27 -11.56
C GLY A 46 -42.91 35.82 -12.02
N SER A 47 -43.47 35.60 -13.21
CA SER A 47 -43.65 34.27 -13.79
C SER A 47 -42.65 33.91 -14.90
N VAL A 48 -41.60 34.72 -15.09
CA VAL A 48 -40.47 34.28 -15.91
C VAL A 48 -39.69 33.28 -15.09
N LEU A 49 -39.94 32.00 -15.23
CA LEU A 49 -39.11 30.92 -14.76
C LEU A 49 -37.67 31.22 -15.16
N PRO A 50 -36.69 31.17 -14.23
CA PRO A 50 -35.29 31.37 -14.59
C PRO A 50 -34.93 30.42 -15.73
N PRO A 51 -34.08 30.86 -16.68
CA PRO A 51 -33.70 30.01 -17.80
C PRO A 51 -33.13 28.70 -17.27
N PRO A 52 -33.41 27.56 -17.89
CA PRO A 52 -32.91 26.27 -17.43
C PRO A 52 -31.36 26.28 -17.35
N ILE A 53 -30.84 25.80 -16.27
CA ILE A 53 -29.38 25.76 -16.05
C ILE A 53 -28.84 24.54 -16.79
N SER A 54 -27.80 24.75 -17.60
CA SER A 54 -27.10 23.68 -18.29
C SER A 54 -26.25 22.89 -17.29
N VAL A 55 -26.39 21.56 -17.30
CA VAL A 55 -25.61 20.63 -16.42
C VAL A 55 -24.99 19.53 -17.25
N THR A 56 -23.81 19.10 -16.85
CA THR A 56 -23.17 17.89 -17.37
C THR A 56 -23.51 16.72 -16.47
N VAL A 57 -23.80 15.57 -17.04
CA VAL A 57 -24.22 14.38 -16.31
C VAL A 57 -23.31 13.19 -16.58
N ALA A 58 -23.27 12.27 -15.64
CA ALA A 58 -22.66 10.95 -15.80
C ALA A 58 -23.63 9.89 -15.26
N GLU A 59 -23.59 8.71 -15.87
CA GLU A 59 -24.39 7.57 -15.46
C GLU A 59 -23.70 6.83 -14.30
N ALA A 60 -24.45 6.48 -13.26
CA ALA A 60 -23.98 5.62 -12.17
C ALA A 60 -23.89 4.16 -12.66
N LYS A 61 -22.66 3.68 -12.85
CA LYS A 61 -22.37 2.34 -13.38
C LYS A 61 -21.97 1.37 -12.28
N PRO A 62 -22.48 0.13 -12.26
CA PRO A 62 -22.02 -0.87 -11.33
C PRO A 62 -20.56 -1.20 -11.61
N ALA A 63 -19.76 -1.27 -10.55
CA ALA A 63 -18.37 -1.66 -10.59
C ALA A 63 -17.98 -2.43 -9.34
N ASP A 64 -17.11 -3.39 -9.54
CA ASP A 64 -16.50 -4.16 -8.47
C ASP A 64 -15.19 -3.49 -8.04
N TRP A 65 -15.17 -2.88 -6.87
CA TRP A 65 -14.00 -2.22 -6.35
C TRP A 65 -13.34 -3.06 -5.27
N ARG A 66 -12.01 -3.17 -5.39
CA ARG A 66 -11.17 -3.78 -4.37
C ARG A 66 -10.49 -2.70 -3.56
N LYS A 67 -10.65 -2.76 -2.24
CA LYS A 67 -9.96 -1.88 -1.31
C LYS A 67 -8.45 -2.11 -1.45
N ARG A 68 -7.66 -1.06 -1.62
CA ARG A 68 -6.20 -1.09 -1.58
C ARG A 68 -5.74 -0.62 -0.21
N ILE A 69 -5.01 -1.49 0.46
CA ILE A 69 -4.44 -1.23 1.77
C ILE A 69 -3.00 -0.81 1.54
N LYS A 70 -2.64 0.38 2.00
CA LYS A 70 -1.26 0.88 1.92
C LYS A 70 -0.49 0.46 3.15
N ALA A 71 0.74 0.01 2.94
CA ALA A 71 1.68 -0.35 3.99
C ALA A 71 3.08 0.11 3.62
N ILE A 72 3.95 0.05 4.60
CA ILE A 72 5.38 0.29 4.43
C ILE A 72 6.13 -0.94 4.92
N GLY A 73 7.25 -1.25 4.28
CA GLY A 73 8.04 -2.39 4.63
C GLY A 73 9.49 -2.25 4.21
N THR A 74 10.26 -3.29 4.51
CA THR A 74 11.69 -3.36 4.22
C THR A 74 12.01 -4.67 3.52
N LEU A 75 12.88 -4.61 2.54
CA LEU A 75 13.40 -5.79 1.84
C LEU A 75 14.56 -6.39 2.63
N PHE A 76 14.54 -7.70 2.79
CA PHE A 76 15.60 -8.50 3.42
C PHE A 76 16.10 -9.55 2.43
N ALA A 77 17.35 -9.98 2.58
CA ALA A 77 17.83 -11.16 1.88
C ALA A 77 17.08 -12.41 2.36
N SER A 78 16.79 -13.35 1.47
CA SER A 78 16.21 -14.65 1.87
C SER A 78 17.16 -15.45 2.75
N GLN A 79 18.46 -15.29 2.51
CA GLN A 79 19.54 -15.82 3.34
C GLN A 79 20.61 -14.74 3.49
N GLY A 80 21.01 -14.45 4.73
CA GLY A 80 22.04 -13.48 5.03
C GLY A 80 22.82 -13.93 6.26
N VAL A 81 24.16 -13.91 6.19
CA VAL A 81 25.02 -14.27 7.29
C VAL A 81 26.30 -13.43 7.28
N ASP A 82 26.81 -13.14 8.46
CA ASP A 82 28.17 -12.63 8.61
C ASP A 82 29.10 -13.84 8.75
N ILE A 83 29.88 -14.10 7.70
CA ILE A 83 30.88 -15.17 7.69
C ILE A 83 31.94 -14.78 8.69
N SER A 84 32.17 -15.64 9.68
CA SER A 84 33.14 -15.46 10.75
C SER A 84 34.00 -16.71 10.90
N SER A 85 35.15 -16.59 11.56
CA SER A 85 36.02 -17.75 11.90
C SER A 85 35.46 -18.47 13.11
N GLU A 86 35.41 -19.80 13.07
CA GLU A 86 35.14 -20.64 14.26
C GLU A 86 36.35 -20.83 15.16
N VAL A 87 37.55 -20.66 14.61
CA VAL A 87 38.82 -20.93 15.30
C VAL A 87 39.78 -19.75 15.12
N ALA A 88 40.70 -19.63 16.07
CA ALA A 88 41.79 -18.66 15.97
C ALA A 88 42.83 -19.08 14.93
N GLY A 89 43.42 -18.08 14.26
CA GLY A 89 44.51 -18.33 13.31
C GLY A 89 44.97 -17.10 12.56
N ILE A 90 46.10 -17.24 11.86
CA ILE A 90 46.64 -16.22 10.97
C ILE A 90 46.09 -16.46 9.57
N VAL A 91 45.61 -15.42 8.90
CA VAL A 91 45.12 -15.49 7.53
C VAL A 91 46.29 -15.69 6.56
N THR A 92 46.30 -16.83 5.88
CA THR A 92 47.36 -17.19 4.90
C THR A 92 46.94 -16.96 3.48
N SER A 93 45.61 -16.98 3.17
CA SER A 93 45.07 -16.80 1.84
C SER A 93 43.70 -16.18 1.90
N ILE A 94 43.41 -15.27 0.93
CA ILE A 94 42.10 -14.68 0.70
C ILE A 94 41.75 -14.90 -0.79
N SER A 95 40.71 -15.70 -1.06
CA SER A 95 40.34 -16.17 -2.40
C SER A 95 39.11 -15.48 -2.98
N PHE A 96 38.78 -14.27 -2.51
CA PHE A 96 37.64 -13.49 -3.00
C PHE A 96 37.94 -11.98 -3.04
N VAL A 97 37.10 -11.25 -3.76
CA VAL A 97 37.12 -9.78 -3.83
C VAL A 97 35.81 -9.25 -3.24
N SER A 98 35.85 -8.09 -2.59
CA SER A 98 34.67 -7.40 -2.06
C SER A 98 33.63 -7.17 -3.17
N GLY A 99 32.36 -7.48 -2.89
CA GLY A 99 31.26 -7.37 -3.86
C GLY A 99 31.15 -8.54 -4.86
N GLN A 100 32.03 -9.55 -4.78
CA GLN A 100 32.03 -10.70 -5.68
C GLN A 100 30.82 -11.61 -5.42
N GLU A 101 30.30 -12.22 -6.46
CA GLU A 101 29.35 -13.33 -6.38
C GLU A 101 30.08 -14.66 -6.20
N VAL A 102 29.55 -15.46 -5.29
CA VAL A 102 30.13 -16.76 -4.97
C VAL A 102 29.06 -17.84 -4.98
N LYS A 103 29.50 -19.07 -5.26
CA LYS A 103 28.66 -20.28 -5.16
C LYS A 103 28.89 -20.96 -3.83
N THR A 104 27.91 -21.72 -3.37
CA THR A 104 28.03 -22.60 -2.20
C THR A 104 29.31 -23.42 -2.25
N GLY A 105 30.03 -23.50 -1.14
CA GLY A 105 31.26 -24.26 -0.98
C GLY A 105 32.52 -23.59 -1.55
N LYS A 106 32.41 -22.39 -2.18
CA LYS A 106 33.59 -21.66 -2.63
C LYS A 106 34.46 -21.29 -1.43
N LEU A 107 35.74 -21.67 -1.47
CA LEU A 107 36.73 -21.26 -0.49
C LEU A 107 36.90 -19.75 -0.53
N LEU A 108 36.84 -19.11 0.64
CA LEU A 108 36.99 -17.68 0.83
C LEU A 108 38.29 -17.31 1.52
N VAL A 109 38.59 -17.99 2.63
CA VAL A 109 39.78 -17.72 3.47
C VAL A 109 40.38 -19.00 3.93
N GLU A 110 41.70 -19.02 3.97
CA GLU A 110 42.47 -20.07 4.63
C GLU A 110 43.29 -19.48 5.78
N LEU A 111 43.26 -20.19 6.89
CA LEU A 111 44.09 -19.90 8.07
C LEU A 111 45.30 -20.82 8.07
N ASP A 112 46.35 -20.42 8.79
CA ASP A 112 47.51 -21.28 8.98
C ASP A 112 47.09 -22.61 9.63
N SER A 113 47.29 -23.70 8.87
CA SER A 113 46.89 -25.06 9.23
C SER A 113 48.08 -26.02 9.39
N ARG A 114 49.30 -25.49 9.44
CA ARG A 114 50.50 -26.33 9.47
C ARG A 114 50.53 -27.24 10.69
N SER A 115 50.05 -26.77 11.85
CA SER A 115 49.99 -27.57 13.08
C SER A 115 48.94 -28.69 13.00
N GLU A 116 47.78 -28.40 12.40
CA GLU A 116 46.70 -29.36 12.21
C GLU A 116 47.10 -30.43 11.19
N LEU A 117 47.77 -30.05 10.10
CA LEU A 117 48.29 -31.00 9.11
C LEU A 117 49.35 -31.93 9.72
N ALA A 118 50.25 -31.42 10.56
CA ALA A 118 51.22 -32.23 11.27
C ALA A 118 50.55 -33.19 12.29
N SER A 119 49.51 -32.71 12.97
CA SER A 119 48.72 -33.53 13.91
C SER A 119 47.96 -34.63 13.18
N LEU A 120 47.39 -34.33 12.01
CA LEU A 120 46.68 -35.31 11.15
C LEU A 120 47.67 -36.40 10.68
N ALA A 121 48.86 -36.01 10.21
CA ALA A 121 49.87 -36.95 9.79
C ALA A 121 50.32 -37.90 10.93
N SER A 122 50.46 -37.36 12.16
CA SER A 122 50.75 -38.17 13.35
C SER A 122 49.61 -39.13 13.69
N ALA A 123 48.34 -38.68 13.68
CA ALA A 123 47.18 -39.54 13.92
C ALA A 123 47.05 -40.67 12.89
N MET A 124 47.29 -40.36 11.59
CA MET A 124 47.31 -41.36 10.54
C MET A 124 48.42 -42.41 10.73
N ALA A 125 49.64 -42.01 11.11
CA ALA A 125 50.71 -42.91 11.38
C ALA A 125 50.42 -43.87 12.58
N GLN A 126 49.80 -43.34 13.63
CA GLN A 126 49.36 -44.15 14.77
C GLN A 126 48.30 -45.18 14.37
N PHE A 127 47.27 -44.74 13.60
CA PHE A 127 46.25 -45.64 13.08
C PHE A 127 46.83 -46.75 12.18
N GLU A 128 47.79 -46.44 11.34
CA GLU A 128 48.43 -47.40 10.47
C GLU A 128 49.26 -48.45 11.30
N ALA A 129 49.96 -47.98 12.33
CA ALA A 129 50.71 -48.86 13.25
C ALA A 129 49.79 -49.84 13.99
N ASP A 130 48.65 -49.31 14.55
CA ASP A 130 47.72 -50.12 15.31
C ASP A 130 46.91 -51.05 14.38
N ASN A 131 46.53 -50.62 13.23
CA ASN A 131 45.85 -51.44 12.22
C ASN A 131 46.78 -52.57 11.70
N SER A 132 48.07 -52.28 11.46
CA SER A 132 49.05 -53.28 11.09
C SER A 132 49.22 -54.34 12.18
N ARG A 133 49.22 -53.94 13.46
CA ARG A 133 49.25 -54.86 14.59
C ARG A 133 48.00 -55.72 14.67
N TYR A 134 46.83 -55.12 14.49
CA TYR A 134 45.53 -55.82 14.41
C TYR A 134 45.51 -56.86 13.28
N GLN A 135 45.95 -56.50 12.10
CA GLN A 135 46.03 -57.44 10.95
C GLN A 135 46.97 -58.64 11.24
N ARG A 136 48.06 -58.42 11.96
CA ARG A 136 48.92 -59.53 12.39
C ARG A 136 48.25 -60.43 13.44
N LEU A 137 47.54 -59.84 14.41
CA LEU A 137 46.82 -60.63 15.42
C LEU A 137 45.68 -61.48 14.82
N ILE A 138 44.96 -60.98 13.82
CA ILE A 138 43.95 -61.75 13.10
C ILE A 138 44.59 -62.97 12.43
N LYS A 139 45.69 -62.83 11.73
CA LYS A 139 46.41 -63.97 11.07
C LYS A 139 46.92 -64.99 12.11
N LEU A 140 47.25 -64.58 13.35
CA LEU A 140 47.68 -65.46 14.41
C LEU A 140 46.52 -66.13 15.17
N LYS A 141 45.31 -65.49 15.20
CA LYS A 141 44.08 -66.05 15.76
C LYS A 141 43.72 -67.37 15.09
N ASP A 142 43.80 -67.46 13.78
CA ASP A 142 43.51 -68.65 13.00
C ASP A 142 44.42 -69.83 13.39
N LYS A 143 45.58 -69.57 14.01
CA LYS A 143 46.53 -70.54 14.51
C LYS A 143 46.44 -70.79 16.03
N GLN A 144 45.39 -70.22 16.68
CA GLN A 144 45.14 -70.33 18.14
C GLN A 144 46.25 -69.72 19.06
N PHE A 145 47.09 -68.82 18.55
CA PHE A 145 48.18 -68.20 19.29
C PHE A 145 47.81 -66.84 19.95
N VAL A 146 46.57 -66.42 19.84
CA VAL A 146 46.10 -65.12 20.37
C VAL A 146 44.85 -65.30 21.21
N THR A 147 44.85 -64.70 22.41
CA THR A 147 43.69 -64.66 23.30
C THR A 147 42.60 -63.69 22.74
N LYS A 148 41.35 -63.98 23.04
CA LYS A 148 40.22 -63.06 22.63
C LYS A 148 40.42 -61.65 23.20
N ASN A 149 40.86 -61.55 24.48
CA ASN A 149 41.09 -60.27 25.14
C ASN A 149 42.14 -59.41 24.40
N ALA A 150 43.26 -60.02 23.95
CA ALA A 150 44.31 -59.31 23.23
C ALA A 150 43.81 -58.78 21.85
N LEU A 151 42.89 -59.52 21.21
CA LEU A 151 42.27 -59.05 19.97
C LEU A 151 41.30 -57.91 20.22
N ASP A 152 40.42 -58.08 21.25
CA ASP A 152 39.42 -57.04 21.61
C ASP A 152 40.10 -55.73 22.04
N GLU A 153 41.22 -55.83 22.80
CA GLU A 153 42.04 -54.67 23.15
C GLU A 153 42.63 -53.96 21.93
N GLN A 154 43.17 -54.72 20.95
CA GLN A 154 43.73 -54.14 19.74
C GLN A 154 42.66 -53.53 18.83
N ILE A 155 41.45 -54.09 18.78
CA ILE A 155 40.30 -53.50 18.08
C ILE A 155 40.00 -52.12 18.72
N ALA A 156 39.94 -52.05 20.04
CA ALA A 156 39.70 -50.80 20.75
C ALA A 156 40.75 -49.73 20.44
N LEU A 157 42.03 -50.11 20.34
CA LEU A 157 43.13 -49.18 19.98
C LEU A 157 42.99 -48.67 18.55
N VAL A 158 42.62 -49.52 17.59
CA VAL A 158 42.36 -49.12 16.19
C VAL A 158 41.19 -48.12 16.13
N ASP A 159 40.11 -48.38 16.89
CA ASP A 159 38.95 -47.50 16.90
C ASP A 159 39.23 -46.15 17.54
N ILE A 160 40.07 -46.12 18.63
CA ILE A 160 40.56 -44.89 19.25
C ILE A 160 41.39 -44.08 18.22
N ALA A 161 42.35 -44.73 17.53
CA ALA A 161 43.22 -44.08 16.57
C ALA A 161 42.40 -43.51 15.37
N ARG A 162 41.40 -44.25 14.91
CA ARG A 162 40.46 -43.79 13.86
C ARG A 162 39.66 -42.55 14.32
N SER A 163 39.17 -42.59 15.55
CA SER A 163 38.44 -41.45 16.12
C SER A 163 39.34 -40.21 16.24
N GLN A 164 40.62 -40.38 16.54
CA GLN A 164 41.61 -39.29 16.61
C GLN A 164 41.83 -38.64 15.22
N ILE A 165 41.85 -39.43 14.15
CA ILE A 165 41.87 -38.90 12.75
C ILE A 165 40.67 -37.98 12.53
N GLY A 166 39.44 -38.47 12.84
CA GLY A 166 38.22 -37.66 12.63
C GLY A 166 38.24 -36.35 13.43
N ILE A 167 38.74 -36.34 14.66
CA ILE A 167 38.88 -35.12 15.47
C ILE A 167 39.82 -34.12 14.77
N THR A 168 40.96 -34.61 14.27
CA THR A 168 41.97 -33.75 13.66
C THR A 168 41.54 -33.24 12.30
N GLU A 169 40.82 -34.06 11.49
CA GLU A 169 40.21 -33.64 10.23
C GLU A 169 39.16 -32.55 10.44
N ALA A 170 38.33 -32.68 11.49
CA ALA A 170 37.37 -31.65 11.86
C ALA A 170 38.06 -30.34 12.28
N ALA A 171 39.16 -30.41 13.02
CA ALA A 171 39.95 -29.23 13.36
C ALA A 171 40.58 -28.57 12.12
N LEU A 172 41.12 -29.38 11.21
CA LEU A 172 41.68 -28.90 9.95
C LEU A 172 40.63 -28.24 9.05
N SER A 173 39.42 -28.83 8.93
CA SER A 173 38.35 -28.29 8.12
C SER A 173 37.92 -26.88 8.57
N LYS A 174 38.01 -26.57 9.86
CA LYS A 174 37.69 -25.24 10.40
C LYS A 174 38.71 -24.16 10.00
N LYS A 175 39.88 -24.55 9.52
CA LYS A 175 40.92 -23.63 9.02
C LYS A 175 40.62 -23.15 7.60
N SER A 176 39.70 -23.80 6.90
CA SER A 176 39.25 -23.43 5.53
C SER A 176 37.83 -22.91 5.59
N ILE A 177 37.68 -21.63 5.41
CA ILE A 177 36.37 -20.93 5.54
C ILE A 177 35.77 -20.76 4.16
N GLY A 178 34.63 -21.41 3.90
CA GLY A 178 33.91 -21.38 2.64
C GLY A 178 32.55 -20.68 2.73
N ALA A 179 31.96 -20.41 1.57
CA ALA A 179 30.61 -19.83 1.46
C ALA A 179 29.55 -20.91 1.77
N PRO A 180 28.67 -20.70 2.78
CA PRO A 180 27.64 -21.68 3.16
C PRO A 180 26.49 -21.77 2.13
N PHE A 181 26.24 -20.71 1.38
CA PHE A 181 25.25 -20.66 0.29
C PHE A 181 25.74 -19.73 -0.82
N SER A 182 25.05 -19.76 -1.95
CA SER A 182 25.36 -18.89 -3.10
C SER A 182 24.79 -17.48 -2.90
N GLY A 183 25.60 -16.44 -3.14
CA GLY A 183 25.18 -15.06 -2.93
C GLY A 183 26.25 -14.06 -3.27
N LYS A 184 26.02 -12.82 -2.90
CA LYS A 184 26.94 -11.70 -3.06
C LYS A 184 27.65 -11.39 -1.75
N LEU A 185 28.99 -11.30 -1.83
CA LEU A 185 29.82 -10.88 -0.71
C LEU A 185 29.76 -9.37 -0.50
N GLY A 186 29.83 -8.94 0.74
CA GLY A 186 30.00 -7.55 1.14
C GLY A 186 31.44 -7.06 1.05
N ILE A 187 31.76 -6.09 1.90
CA ILE A 187 33.12 -5.55 2.00
C ILE A 187 33.92 -6.44 2.96
N ARG A 188 35.12 -6.81 2.53
CA ARG A 188 36.10 -7.59 3.30
C ARG A 188 36.51 -6.83 4.57
N GLN A 189 36.56 -7.53 5.70
CA GLN A 189 36.88 -6.95 7.02
C GLN A 189 38.19 -7.46 7.61
N ILE A 190 38.95 -8.27 6.89
CA ILE A 190 40.21 -8.87 7.32
C ILE A 190 41.33 -8.63 6.30
N ASP A 191 42.57 -8.72 6.74
CA ASP A 191 43.75 -8.59 5.89
C ASP A 191 44.63 -9.84 5.88
N LEU A 192 45.43 -10.01 4.79
CA LEU A 192 46.39 -11.09 4.69
C LEU A 192 47.47 -10.95 5.77
N GLY A 193 47.76 -12.03 6.51
CA GLY A 193 48.70 -12.02 7.62
C GLY A 193 48.10 -11.56 8.94
N GLU A 194 46.84 -11.14 8.95
CA GLU A 194 46.15 -10.77 10.19
C GLU A 194 45.84 -11.99 11.06
N TYR A 195 45.96 -11.81 12.37
CA TYR A 195 45.52 -12.80 13.35
C TYR A 195 44.07 -12.55 13.72
N ILE A 196 43.18 -13.53 13.44
CA ILE A 196 41.77 -13.47 13.76
C ILE A 196 41.39 -14.41 14.92
N ALA A 197 40.48 -13.94 15.76
CA ALA A 197 39.92 -14.69 16.87
C ALA A 197 38.63 -15.42 16.48
N PRO A 198 38.18 -16.44 17.22
CA PRO A 198 36.85 -17.03 17.00
C PRO A 198 35.75 -15.98 17.10
N GLY A 199 34.82 -15.99 16.14
CA GLY A 199 33.72 -15.01 16.02
C GLY A 199 34.11 -13.72 15.30
N ALA A 200 35.37 -13.52 14.90
CA ALA A 200 35.79 -12.37 14.10
C ALA A 200 35.06 -12.39 12.73
N SER A 201 34.38 -11.29 12.38
CA SER A 201 33.70 -11.14 11.10
C SER A 201 34.71 -11.00 9.97
N ILE A 202 34.50 -11.75 8.89
CA ILE A 202 35.33 -11.79 7.69
C ILE A 202 34.69 -11.00 6.57
N VAL A 203 33.46 -11.33 6.27
CA VAL A 203 32.66 -10.71 5.20
C VAL A 203 31.19 -11.09 5.35
N THR A 204 30.29 -10.19 4.99
CA THR A 204 28.86 -10.51 4.90
C THR A 204 28.58 -11.27 3.61
N LEU A 205 27.70 -12.26 3.64
CA LEU A 205 27.19 -12.97 2.48
C LEU A 205 25.68 -12.86 2.45
N GLN A 206 25.11 -12.40 1.32
CA GLN A 206 23.66 -12.24 1.17
C GLN A 206 23.18 -12.83 -0.15
N SER A 207 22.09 -13.59 -0.09
CA SER A 207 21.37 -14.04 -1.27
C SER A 207 20.54 -12.87 -1.82
N ILE A 208 20.80 -12.49 -3.08
CA ILE A 208 20.15 -11.34 -3.72
C ILE A 208 19.14 -11.73 -4.81
N ASP A 209 19.09 -12.98 -5.23
CA ASP A 209 18.21 -13.44 -6.33
C ASP A 209 16.76 -13.55 -5.86
N GLN A 210 16.57 -13.83 -4.59
CA GLN A 210 15.28 -13.94 -3.92
C GLN A 210 15.31 -13.10 -2.64
N LEU A 211 14.34 -12.20 -2.50
CA LEU A 211 14.24 -11.30 -1.35
C LEU A 211 12.96 -11.56 -0.58
N LEU A 212 12.96 -11.18 0.67
CA LEU A 212 11.81 -11.16 1.55
C LEU A 212 11.39 -9.71 1.78
N LEU A 213 10.12 -9.43 1.63
CA LEU A 213 9.52 -8.14 1.93
C LEU A 213 8.73 -8.28 3.22
N ASP A 214 9.25 -7.71 4.30
CA ASP A 214 8.59 -7.68 5.60
C ASP A 214 7.87 -6.34 5.77
N PHE A 215 6.59 -6.41 6.12
CA PHE A 215 5.74 -5.24 6.35
C PHE A 215 4.67 -5.52 7.38
N THR A 216 4.06 -4.46 7.90
CA THR A 216 3.02 -4.59 8.92
C THR A 216 1.70 -4.01 8.44
N LEU A 217 0.59 -4.62 8.87
CA LEU A 217 -0.76 -4.11 8.66
C LEU A 217 -1.54 -4.09 9.97
N PRO A 218 -2.45 -3.10 10.17
CA PRO A 218 -3.35 -3.09 11.31
C PRO A 218 -4.23 -4.34 11.37
N GLU A 219 -4.55 -4.80 12.58
CA GLU A 219 -5.43 -5.96 12.86
C GLU A 219 -6.77 -5.87 12.10
N SER A 220 -7.32 -4.66 11.96
CA SER A 220 -8.58 -4.43 11.24
C SER A 220 -8.56 -4.93 9.79
N ASN A 221 -7.39 -5.04 9.16
CA ASN A 221 -7.20 -5.52 7.79
C ASN A 221 -6.82 -7.00 7.73
N PHE A 222 -6.74 -7.70 8.86
CA PHE A 222 -6.31 -9.10 8.91
C PHE A 222 -7.21 -10.04 8.09
N ARG A 223 -8.52 -9.78 8.09
CA ARG A 223 -9.50 -10.57 7.32
C ARG A 223 -9.28 -10.49 5.79
N ASP A 224 -8.60 -9.43 5.35
CA ASP A 224 -8.33 -9.17 3.94
C ASP A 224 -7.07 -9.89 3.43
N LEU A 225 -6.32 -10.57 4.33
CA LEU A 225 -5.06 -11.23 4.03
C LEU A 225 -5.23 -12.73 3.78
N SER A 226 -4.39 -13.26 2.90
CA SER A 226 -4.21 -14.70 2.73
C SER A 226 -2.84 -15.05 2.18
N VAL A 227 -2.35 -16.23 2.55
CA VAL A 227 -1.14 -16.80 1.94
C VAL A 227 -1.36 -16.97 0.44
N GLY A 228 -0.33 -16.66 -0.34
CA GLY A 228 -0.38 -16.69 -1.80
C GLY A 228 -0.93 -15.41 -2.45
N GLN A 229 -1.39 -14.43 -1.67
CA GLN A 229 -1.89 -13.16 -2.18
C GLN A 229 -0.75 -12.34 -2.80
N SER A 230 -1.04 -11.75 -3.97
CA SER A 230 -0.09 -10.83 -4.61
C SER A 230 -0.08 -9.48 -3.93
N VAL A 231 1.10 -8.93 -3.74
CA VAL A 231 1.32 -7.56 -3.27
C VAL A 231 2.10 -6.79 -4.32
N SER A 232 1.76 -5.54 -4.53
CA SER A 232 2.52 -4.65 -5.37
C SER A 232 3.25 -3.61 -4.52
N PHE A 233 4.46 -3.25 -4.90
CA PHE A 233 5.23 -2.26 -4.14
C PHE A 233 6.13 -1.43 -5.03
N LYS A 234 6.51 -0.28 -4.51
CA LYS A 234 7.49 0.62 -5.11
C LYS A 234 8.63 0.86 -4.14
N VAL A 235 9.83 1.06 -4.67
CA VAL A 235 11.00 1.48 -3.90
C VAL A 235 11.44 2.87 -4.36
N ARG A 236 11.98 3.67 -3.45
CA ARG A 236 12.40 5.05 -3.78
C ARG A 236 13.46 5.13 -4.87
N SER A 237 14.30 4.09 -4.98
CA SER A 237 15.34 4.03 -6.03
C SER A 237 14.77 3.86 -7.44
N TYR A 238 13.51 3.40 -7.57
CA TYR A 238 12.82 3.18 -8.84
C TYR A 238 11.35 3.62 -8.73
N PRO A 239 11.04 4.93 -8.66
CA PRO A 239 9.70 5.44 -8.35
C PRO A 239 8.66 5.12 -9.43
N GLU A 240 9.11 5.03 -10.69
CA GLU A 240 8.24 4.73 -11.85
C GLU A 240 7.95 3.24 -12.02
N ARG A 241 8.71 2.37 -11.33
CA ARG A 241 8.58 0.91 -11.49
C ARG A 241 7.80 0.30 -10.34
N LYS A 242 6.78 -0.48 -10.69
CA LYS A 242 6.10 -1.35 -9.73
C LYS A 242 6.77 -2.73 -9.74
N PHE A 243 7.01 -3.24 -8.55
CA PHE A 243 7.46 -4.61 -8.31
C PHE A 243 6.31 -5.40 -7.70
N SER A 244 6.38 -6.71 -7.80
CA SER A 244 5.38 -7.61 -7.22
C SER A 244 6.05 -8.63 -6.31
N GLY A 245 5.31 -9.03 -5.28
CA GLY A 245 5.67 -10.11 -4.36
C GLY A 245 4.46 -10.97 -4.06
N ARG A 246 4.67 -12.05 -3.35
CA ARG A 246 3.63 -12.98 -2.92
C ARG A 246 3.72 -13.21 -1.43
N VAL A 247 2.63 -12.99 -0.71
CA VAL A 247 2.54 -13.28 0.72
C VAL A 247 2.81 -14.77 0.99
N THR A 248 3.80 -15.06 1.81
CA THR A 248 4.18 -16.43 2.19
C THR A 248 3.75 -16.77 3.61
N ALA A 249 3.81 -15.78 4.51
CA ALA A 249 3.45 -15.99 5.91
C ALA A 249 3.03 -14.68 6.58
N TRP A 250 2.36 -14.79 7.70
CA TRP A 250 2.19 -13.72 8.69
C TRP A 250 2.49 -14.26 10.07
N ASP A 251 2.88 -13.40 10.96
CA ASP A 251 3.10 -13.75 12.36
C ASP A 251 1.74 -13.93 13.04
N PRO A 252 1.48 -15.08 13.69
CA PRO A 252 0.25 -15.29 14.45
C PRO A 252 0.19 -14.41 15.71
N LEU A 253 1.32 -13.90 16.18
CA LEU A 253 1.41 -12.97 17.31
C LEU A 253 1.30 -11.54 16.80
N LEU A 254 0.31 -10.80 17.31
CA LEU A 254 0.18 -9.36 17.08
C LEU A 254 1.12 -8.61 18.02
N ASP A 255 1.70 -7.51 17.51
CA ASP A 255 2.43 -6.57 18.36
C ASP A 255 1.44 -5.88 19.33
N GLU A 256 1.64 -6.09 20.63
CA GLU A 256 0.73 -5.61 21.67
C GLU A 256 0.65 -4.07 21.74
N ASN A 257 1.73 -3.37 21.35
CA ASN A 257 1.82 -1.92 21.42
C ASN A 257 1.16 -1.24 20.21
N THR A 258 1.40 -1.79 19.03
CA THR A 258 0.94 -1.19 17.76
C THR A 258 -0.31 -1.86 17.21
N ARG A 259 -0.68 -3.05 17.69
CA ARG A 259 -1.77 -3.91 17.19
C ARG A 259 -1.65 -4.19 15.70
N ASN A 260 -0.42 -4.33 15.25
CA ASN A 260 -0.13 -4.68 13.87
C ASN A 260 0.23 -6.15 13.73
N VAL A 261 -0.09 -6.72 12.57
CA VAL A 261 0.32 -8.04 12.13
C VAL A 261 1.55 -7.89 11.25
N SER A 262 2.60 -8.65 11.55
CA SER A 262 3.79 -8.73 10.69
C SER A 262 3.55 -9.73 9.56
N ILE A 263 3.83 -9.31 8.35
CA ILE A 263 3.57 -10.07 7.13
C ILE A 263 4.87 -10.18 6.35
N ARG A 264 5.11 -11.35 5.80
CA ARG A 264 6.24 -11.64 4.93
C ARG A 264 5.77 -12.03 3.54
N ALA A 265 6.32 -11.35 2.55
CA ALA A 265 6.11 -11.69 1.14
C ALA A 265 7.46 -12.03 0.49
N GLU A 266 7.43 -12.96 -0.42
CA GLU A 266 8.57 -13.35 -1.25
C GLU A 266 8.60 -12.55 -2.53
N VAL A 267 9.78 -12.08 -2.92
CA VAL A 267 10.00 -11.21 -4.07
C VAL A 267 11.10 -11.78 -4.96
N ASP A 268 10.77 -12.06 -6.20
CA ASP A 268 11.76 -12.43 -7.22
C ASP A 268 12.57 -11.20 -7.64
N ASN A 269 13.90 -11.31 -7.60
CA ASN A 269 14.80 -10.23 -7.96
C ASN A 269 15.75 -10.64 -9.10
N LYS A 270 15.20 -11.26 -10.16
CA LYS A 270 15.98 -11.76 -11.31
C LYS A 270 16.82 -10.67 -11.99
N ASP A 271 16.30 -9.45 -11.99
CA ASP A 271 16.99 -8.27 -12.54
C ASP A 271 18.07 -7.71 -11.59
N ARG A 272 18.15 -8.21 -10.34
CA ARG A 272 19.10 -7.78 -9.29
C ARG A 272 19.11 -6.27 -9.02
N ARG A 273 17.98 -5.61 -9.23
CA ARG A 273 17.82 -4.17 -9.01
C ARG A 273 17.46 -3.83 -7.57
N LEU A 274 16.84 -4.77 -6.89
CA LEU A 274 16.49 -4.63 -5.50
C LEU A 274 17.65 -5.08 -4.63
N ALA A 275 17.86 -4.37 -3.52
CA ALA A 275 18.88 -4.72 -2.53
C ALA A 275 18.24 -4.89 -1.15
N PRO A 276 18.73 -5.80 -0.31
CA PRO A 276 18.36 -5.87 1.09
C PRO A 276 18.57 -4.52 1.77
N GLY A 277 17.68 -4.16 2.69
CA GLY A 277 17.65 -2.86 3.35
C GLY A 277 16.89 -1.76 2.63
N MET A 278 16.43 -1.98 1.38
CA MET A 278 15.60 -1.00 0.69
C MET A 278 14.21 -0.91 1.33
N PHE A 279 13.74 0.34 1.44
CA PHE A 279 12.41 0.68 1.93
C PHE A 279 11.39 0.59 0.78
N ALA A 280 10.24 -0.01 1.05
CA ALA A 280 9.19 -0.25 0.07
C ALA A 280 7.85 0.34 0.53
N GLU A 281 7.17 1.00 -0.41
CA GLU A 281 5.77 1.41 -0.29
C GLU A 281 4.89 0.35 -0.95
N ILE A 282 4.04 -0.30 -0.16
CA ILE A 282 3.30 -1.50 -0.52
C ILE A 282 1.84 -1.18 -0.69
N GLU A 283 1.23 -1.74 -1.72
CA GLU A 283 -0.22 -1.77 -1.94
C GLU A 283 -0.68 -3.23 -1.94
N VAL A 284 -1.50 -3.58 -0.96
CA VAL A 284 -2.15 -4.89 -0.84
C VAL A 284 -3.60 -4.75 -1.31
N GLU A 285 -4.02 -5.50 -2.31
CA GLU A 285 -5.41 -5.52 -2.74
C GLU A 285 -6.22 -6.45 -1.85
N SER A 286 -7.27 -5.92 -1.20
CA SER A 286 -8.21 -6.73 -0.42
C SER A 286 -8.88 -7.80 -1.29
N ARG A 287 -9.12 -8.97 -0.72
CA ARG A 287 -9.93 -10.00 -1.37
C ARG A 287 -11.42 -9.65 -1.41
N GLN A 288 -11.85 -8.77 -0.51
CA GLN A 288 -13.25 -8.34 -0.49
C GLN A 288 -13.50 -7.38 -1.64
N THR A 289 -14.39 -7.80 -2.50
CA THR A 289 -14.91 -6.95 -3.58
C THR A 289 -16.14 -6.24 -3.05
N LEU A 290 -16.13 -4.92 -3.10
CA LEU A 290 -17.28 -4.10 -2.78
C LEU A 290 -18.03 -3.82 -4.08
N ALA A 291 -19.25 -4.35 -4.20
CA ALA A 291 -20.15 -3.94 -5.26
C ALA A 291 -20.61 -2.51 -4.99
N VAL A 292 -20.21 -1.57 -5.82
CA VAL A 292 -20.50 -0.15 -5.68
C VAL A 292 -21.01 0.41 -7.00
N LEU A 293 -21.68 1.55 -6.92
CA LEU A 293 -21.98 2.34 -8.10
C LEU A 293 -20.91 3.41 -8.27
N THR A 294 -20.22 3.38 -9.41
CA THR A 294 -19.15 4.31 -9.70
C THR A 294 -19.69 5.57 -10.35
N VAL A 295 -19.33 6.72 -9.80
CA VAL A 295 -19.61 8.04 -10.33
C VAL A 295 -18.32 8.87 -10.34
N PRO A 296 -18.16 9.88 -11.23
CA PRO A 296 -17.05 10.82 -11.14
C PRO A 296 -17.03 11.51 -9.76
N GLU A 297 -15.86 11.70 -9.19
CA GLU A 297 -15.73 12.32 -7.86
C GLU A 297 -16.30 13.75 -7.84
N THR A 298 -16.29 14.43 -8.99
CA THR A 298 -16.91 15.74 -9.20
C THR A 298 -18.42 15.75 -9.02
N ALA A 299 -19.09 14.59 -9.09
CA ALA A 299 -20.54 14.50 -8.85
C ALA A 299 -20.92 14.62 -7.38
N ILE A 300 -19.95 14.41 -6.47
CA ILE A 300 -20.20 14.41 -5.02
C ILE A 300 -20.01 15.83 -4.48
N PHE A 301 -21.00 16.33 -3.76
CA PHE A 301 -20.89 17.55 -3.02
C PHE A 301 -21.16 17.31 -1.52
N TYR A 302 -20.68 18.25 -0.69
CA TYR A 302 -20.86 18.19 0.76
C TYR A 302 -21.93 19.16 1.21
N ASN A 303 -22.83 18.69 2.06
CA ASN A 303 -23.80 19.53 2.75
C ASN A 303 -23.72 19.29 4.27
N ILE A 304 -24.56 19.97 5.02
CA ILE A 304 -24.61 19.86 6.49
C ILE A 304 -24.97 18.44 6.99
N TYR A 305 -25.57 17.61 6.11
CA TYR A 305 -25.98 16.25 6.44
C TYR A 305 -24.98 15.19 5.92
N GLY A 306 -23.91 15.60 5.23
CA GLY A 306 -22.89 14.71 4.70
C GLY A 306 -22.70 14.80 3.19
N GLU A 307 -22.33 13.69 2.59
CA GLU A 307 -22.09 13.54 1.16
C GLU A 307 -23.41 13.37 0.40
N ALA A 308 -23.55 14.10 -0.70
CA ALA A 308 -24.77 14.06 -1.51
C ALA A 308 -24.44 14.18 -3.00
N VAL A 309 -25.36 13.77 -3.83
CA VAL A 309 -25.32 13.93 -5.29
C VAL A 309 -26.65 14.52 -5.79
N TYR A 310 -26.60 15.24 -6.89
CA TYR A 310 -27.82 15.62 -7.62
C TYR A 310 -28.12 14.56 -8.66
N VAL A 311 -29.30 13.94 -8.56
CA VAL A 311 -29.83 12.95 -9.51
C VAL A 311 -30.87 13.61 -10.38
N LEU A 312 -30.85 13.29 -11.65
CA LEU A 312 -31.90 13.72 -12.60
C LEU A 312 -33.11 12.78 -12.50
N GLU A 313 -34.27 13.35 -12.18
CA GLU A 313 -35.55 12.65 -12.21
C GLU A 313 -36.38 13.21 -13.36
N LYS A 314 -37.04 12.35 -14.15
CA LYS A 314 -37.93 12.79 -15.21
C LYS A 314 -39.14 13.52 -14.61
N SER A 315 -39.41 14.73 -15.06
CA SER A 315 -40.63 15.46 -14.68
C SER A 315 -41.85 14.83 -15.34
N GLU A 316 -42.88 14.54 -14.54
CA GLU A 316 -44.17 14.08 -15.07
C GLU A 316 -44.94 15.22 -15.78
N VAL A 317 -44.52 16.48 -15.63
CA VAL A 317 -45.14 17.65 -16.24
C VAL A 317 -44.24 18.14 -17.36
N SER A 318 -44.50 17.67 -18.56
CA SER A 318 -43.93 18.19 -19.81
C SER A 318 -44.80 19.35 -20.30
N ASP A 319 -44.28 20.58 -20.28
CA ASP A 319 -44.99 21.78 -20.76
C ASP A 319 -44.83 22.03 -22.26
N SER A 320 -44.04 21.20 -22.96
CA SER A 320 -43.90 21.22 -24.42
C SER A 320 -43.24 19.94 -24.95
N ASP A 321 -43.63 19.49 -26.14
CA ASP A 321 -43.10 18.29 -26.83
C ASP A 321 -41.60 18.36 -27.21
N LEU A 322 -40.90 19.44 -26.88
CA LEU A 322 -39.54 19.72 -27.31
C LEU A 322 -38.49 19.61 -26.19
N ASP A 323 -38.88 19.43 -24.91
CA ASP A 323 -37.91 19.36 -23.82
C ASP A 323 -38.39 18.38 -22.72
N PRO A 324 -37.78 17.17 -22.58
CA PRO A 324 -38.04 16.31 -21.46
C PRO A 324 -37.45 16.97 -20.21
N GLY A 325 -38.29 17.78 -19.51
CA GLY A 325 -37.89 18.50 -18.32
C GLY A 325 -37.34 17.55 -17.28
N TYR A 326 -36.07 17.68 -16.95
CA TYR A 326 -35.48 16.98 -15.83
C TYR A 326 -35.56 17.85 -14.58
N ILE A 327 -35.88 17.23 -13.45
CA ILE A 327 -35.90 17.84 -12.12
C ILE A 327 -34.73 17.28 -11.32
N LEU A 328 -34.05 18.16 -10.60
CA LEU A 328 -32.96 17.78 -9.73
C LEU A 328 -33.47 17.32 -8.36
N ALA A 329 -33.11 16.11 -8.00
CA ALA A 329 -33.29 15.59 -6.63
C ALA A 329 -31.91 15.48 -5.94
N ALA A 330 -31.76 16.12 -4.77
CA ALA A 330 -30.57 15.93 -3.96
C ALA A 330 -30.74 14.64 -3.14
N ARG A 331 -29.87 13.67 -3.34
CA ARG A 331 -29.84 12.41 -2.59
C ARG A 331 -28.60 12.30 -1.76
N GLN A 332 -28.75 11.92 -0.48
CA GLN A 332 -27.61 11.53 0.36
C GLN A 332 -27.03 10.21 -0.12
N VAL A 333 -25.72 10.14 -0.15
CA VAL A 333 -24.98 8.96 -0.57
C VAL A 333 -23.93 8.60 0.47
N ARG A 334 -23.60 7.30 0.53
CA ARG A 334 -22.47 6.83 1.31
C ARG A 334 -21.35 6.44 0.35
N VAL A 335 -20.28 7.21 0.36
CA VAL A 335 -19.08 6.91 -0.43
C VAL A 335 -18.24 5.91 0.32
N ALA A 336 -18.07 4.72 -0.24
CA ALA A 336 -17.25 3.67 0.33
C ALA A 336 -15.76 3.84 -0.02
N TYR A 337 -15.47 4.41 -1.19
CA TYR A 337 -14.12 4.50 -1.70
C TYR A 337 -13.94 5.60 -2.75
N ARG A 338 -12.71 6.18 -2.84
CA ARG A 338 -12.32 7.14 -3.87
C ARG A 338 -10.99 6.75 -4.47
N ALA A 339 -10.91 6.65 -5.79
CA ALA A 339 -9.67 6.45 -6.52
C ALA A 339 -9.80 6.83 -7.99
N GLY A 340 -8.70 7.33 -8.55
CA GLY A 340 -8.59 7.62 -9.99
C GLY A 340 -9.60 8.63 -10.53
N GLY A 341 -10.06 9.59 -9.69
CA GLY A 341 -11.08 10.59 -10.08
C GLY A 341 -12.51 10.08 -10.02
N PHE A 342 -12.74 8.87 -9.52
CA PHE A 342 -14.06 8.27 -9.30
C PHE A 342 -14.33 8.00 -7.83
N ALA A 343 -15.60 8.01 -7.47
CA ALA A 343 -16.12 7.62 -6.17
C ALA A 343 -17.02 6.39 -6.32
N GLY A 344 -16.79 5.40 -5.46
CA GLY A 344 -17.66 4.24 -5.34
C GLY A 344 -18.71 4.46 -4.26
N VAL A 345 -19.97 4.53 -4.67
CA VAL A 345 -21.13 4.75 -3.79
C VAL A 345 -21.73 3.40 -3.42
N SER A 346 -21.84 3.14 -2.12
CA SER A 346 -22.44 1.90 -1.59
C SER A 346 -23.93 2.01 -1.32
N GLU A 347 -24.42 3.21 -1.00
CA GLU A 347 -25.82 3.45 -0.66
C GLU A 347 -26.29 4.81 -1.22
N GLY A 348 -27.56 4.91 -1.60
CA GLY A 348 -28.19 6.17 -2.03
C GLY A 348 -28.36 6.34 -3.54
N LEU A 349 -27.76 5.48 -4.37
CA LEU A 349 -27.93 5.49 -5.83
C LEU A 349 -28.47 4.15 -6.35
N LYS A 350 -29.03 4.19 -7.55
CA LYS A 350 -29.42 3.02 -8.34
C LYS A 350 -28.59 2.96 -9.62
N ALA A 351 -28.38 1.77 -10.14
CA ALA A 351 -27.71 1.60 -11.43
C ALA A 351 -28.51 2.29 -12.54
N GLY A 352 -27.82 3.08 -13.36
CA GLY A 352 -28.45 3.89 -14.42
C GLY A 352 -28.92 5.28 -13.97
N ASP A 353 -28.82 5.64 -12.67
CA ASP A 353 -29.10 7.01 -12.23
C ASP A 353 -28.13 7.98 -12.92
N GLN A 354 -28.67 9.07 -13.47
CA GLN A 354 -27.89 10.15 -14.05
C GLN A 354 -27.55 11.16 -12.95
N VAL A 355 -26.26 11.35 -12.67
CA VAL A 355 -25.76 12.27 -11.65
C VAL A 355 -25.09 13.47 -12.27
N VAL A 356 -25.30 14.66 -11.70
CA VAL A 356 -24.69 15.91 -12.18
C VAL A 356 -23.22 15.95 -11.79
N THR A 357 -22.35 16.20 -12.78
CA THR A 357 -20.89 16.26 -12.59
C THR A 357 -20.32 17.67 -12.64
N ALA A 358 -21.04 18.63 -13.26
CA ALA A 358 -20.64 20.03 -13.33
C ALA A 358 -21.84 20.98 -13.19
N GLY A 359 -21.59 22.18 -12.66
CA GLY A 359 -22.63 23.20 -12.45
C GLY A 359 -23.25 23.22 -11.05
N GLN A 360 -22.84 22.38 -10.14
CA GLN A 360 -23.45 22.13 -8.81
C GLN A 360 -23.61 23.36 -7.93
N LEU A 361 -22.69 24.35 -8.00
CA LEU A 361 -22.70 25.55 -7.13
C LEU A 361 -23.94 26.46 -7.33
N LYS A 362 -24.67 26.29 -8.39
CA LYS A 362 -25.86 27.10 -8.73
C LYS A 362 -27.17 26.29 -8.66
N LEU A 363 -27.07 25.03 -8.22
CA LEU A 363 -28.22 24.13 -8.23
C LEU A 363 -28.92 24.08 -6.88
N PHE A 364 -30.26 24.09 -6.94
CA PHE A 364 -31.16 23.89 -5.82
C PHE A 364 -32.10 22.73 -6.14
N PRO A 365 -32.58 21.97 -5.16
CA PRO A 365 -33.59 20.94 -5.38
C PRO A 365 -34.83 21.52 -6.13
N SER A 366 -35.43 20.74 -7.04
CA SER A 366 -36.59 21.09 -7.85
C SER A 366 -36.35 22.10 -8.98
N LEU A 367 -35.11 22.39 -9.36
CA LEU A 367 -34.75 23.22 -10.51
C LEU A 367 -34.88 22.40 -11.79
N LYS A 368 -35.47 23.05 -12.85
CA LYS A 368 -35.45 22.49 -14.20
C LYS A 368 -34.07 22.69 -14.83
N VAL A 369 -33.49 21.64 -15.39
CA VAL A 369 -32.18 21.67 -16.00
C VAL A 369 -32.17 21.08 -17.39
N VAL A 370 -31.25 21.53 -18.21
CA VAL A 370 -30.99 21.00 -19.56
C VAL A 370 -29.66 20.31 -19.57
N ILE A 371 -29.62 19.08 -20.08
CA ILE A 371 -28.39 18.32 -20.24
C ILE A 371 -27.62 18.90 -21.43
N VAL A 372 -26.36 19.25 -21.18
CA VAL A 372 -25.40 19.61 -22.23
C VAL A 372 -24.36 18.48 -22.26
N ASP A 373 -24.32 17.78 -23.38
CA ASP A 373 -23.34 16.72 -23.62
C ASP A 373 -21.98 17.36 -23.89
N ASP A 374 -21.23 17.59 -22.81
CA ASP A 374 -19.79 17.74 -22.90
C ASP A 374 -19.18 16.37 -22.53
N VAL A 375 -19.25 15.47 -23.50
CA VAL A 375 -18.66 14.13 -23.39
C VAL A 375 -17.15 14.26 -23.61
N ALA A 376 -16.43 14.69 -22.61
CA ALA A 376 -15.09 14.21 -22.44
C ALA A 376 -15.19 12.71 -22.11
N GLU A 377 -15.05 11.87 -23.14
CA GLU A 377 -14.94 10.41 -23.03
C GLU A 377 -13.79 10.08 -22.07
N TYR A 378 -14.08 10.00 -20.78
CA TYR A 378 -13.14 9.47 -19.81
C TYR A 378 -13.14 7.95 -19.97
N LYS A 379 -12.22 7.46 -20.82
CA LYS A 379 -11.88 6.04 -20.86
C LYS A 379 -11.42 5.64 -19.46
N ALA A 380 -12.30 4.95 -18.73
CA ALA A 380 -11.91 4.20 -17.55
C ALA A 380 -10.82 3.22 -18.02
N THR A 381 -9.57 3.54 -17.72
CA THR A 381 -8.46 2.59 -17.83
C THR A 381 -8.73 1.51 -16.79
N THR A 382 -9.52 0.53 -17.20
CA THR A 382 -9.46 -0.81 -16.61
C THR A 382 -8.02 -1.23 -16.79
N SER A 383 -7.22 -1.17 -15.71
CA SER A 383 -5.92 -1.81 -15.64
C SER A 383 -6.16 -3.32 -15.61
N THR A 384 -6.47 -3.86 -16.79
CA THR A 384 -6.17 -5.26 -17.10
C THR A 384 -4.66 -5.32 -17.17
N GLY A 385 -4.06 -6.08 -16.24
CA GLY A 385 -2.63 -6.26 -16.16
C GLY A 385 -2.05 -6.82 -17.47
N GLN A 386 -0.99 -6.23 -17.89
CA GLN A 386 0.13 -6.89 -18.55
C GLN A 386 1.38 -6.65 -17.72
#